data_0725d3348135da867590ffbcd28fee4e
#
_entry.id   0725d3348135da867590ffbcd28fee4e
#
_cell.length_a   1.000
_cell.length_b   1.000
_cell.length_c   1.000
_cell.angle_alpha   90.00
_cell.angle_beta   90.00
_cell.angle_gamma   90.00
#
_symmetry.space_group_name_H-M   'P 1'
#
loop_
_entity.id
_entity.type
_entity.pdbx_description
1 polymer ?
#
loop_
_entity_poly.entity_id
_entity_poly.type
_entity_poly.pdbx_seq_one_letter_code
_entity_poly.pdbx_strand_id
1 'polypeptide(L)'
;MAKLPPPPFFILRGHEGHITALHFTEDIDDCISSHPSLISGSKTGEIFIWNLKTFRTDYRLEGHDKKSILFLNYYQSTLLSQGRDDILNIWKFKDQQWMVIRRFQSSNVGFCPSVLYFTSDIANVVLFNCDSHELRIHNYEKEDTYEKMTMENSVGMCMCIKVIQMQKKHFLLTGYESGHIGLWNCESLLEISQLKLHEEPVMCLDYDSDCKNRGISGSTDKCLVTWTIIENFVISKIQTIDVSNPGIIVVKIREDRKIVIAAGSDSNIRVFSWKSLKLLAVLSFHEFPIHCLSFCPASVAKHNSVFASGSEDKYIALWSLY
;
A
#
# COMPACT_ATOMS: atom_id res chain seq x y z
N MET A 1 29.45 -20.83 3.49
CA MET A 1 29.03 -20.26 2.21
C MET A 1 27.73 -19.48 2.44
N ALA A 2 27.62 -18.24 2.01
CA ALA A 2 26.36 -17.52 2.08
C ALA A 2 25.33 -18.24 1.17
N LYS A 3 24.15 -18.52 1.71
CA LYS A 3 23.07 -19.16 0.95
C LYS A 3 22.58 -18.15 -0.10
N LEU A 4 22.45 -18.57 -1.35
CA LEU A 4 21.89 -17.72 -2.39
C LEU A 4 20.46 -17.31 -2.02
N PRO A 5 20.02 -16.07 -2.34
CA PRO A 5 18.65 -15.64 -2.14
C PRO A 5 17.68 -16.60 -2.84
N PRO A 6 16.55 -16.95 -2.22
CA PRO A 6 15.59 -17.86 -2.84
C PRO A 6 14.95 -17.20 -4.09
N PRO A 7 14.72 -17.99 -5.17
CA PRO A 7 13.87 -17.53 -6.26
C PRO A 7 12.41 -17.47 -5.83
N PRO A 8 11.52 -16.80 -6.59
CA PRO A 8 10.09 -16.91 -6.36
C PRO A 8 9.63 -18.37 -6.48
N PHE A 9 8.76 -18.82 -5.59
CA PHE A 9 8.26 -20.19 -5.64
C PHE A 9 7.14 -20.36 -6.66
N PHE A 10 6.46 -19.27 -7.05
CA PHE A 10 5.45 -19.25 -8.11
C PHE A 10 5.37 -17.92 -8.80
N ILE A 11 4.91 -17.90 -10.06
CA ILE A 11 4.74 -16.71 -10.89
C ILE A 11 3.34 -16.73 -11.47
N LEU A 12 2.52 -15.76 -11.07
CA LEU A 12 1.19 -15.57 -11.64
C LEU A 12 1.30 -14.74 -12.93
N ARG A 13 0.59 -15.17 -13.95
CA ARG A 13 0.60 -14.57 -15.31
C ARG A 13 -0.82 -14.41 -15.82
N GLY A 14 -1.07 -13.36 -16.61
CA GLY A 14 -2.37 -13.18 -17.26
C GLY A 14 -2.81 -11.74 -17.44
N HIS A 15 -2.25 -10.79 -16.67
CA HIS A 15 -2.47 -9.38 -16.90
C HIS A 15 -1.87 -8.91 -18.23
N GLU A 16 -2.58 -8.04 -18.93
CA GLU A 16 -2.08 -7.39 -20.14
C GLU A 16 -1.25 -6.13 -19.82
N GLY A 17 -1.51 -5.48 -18.70
CA GLY A 17 -0.82 -4.29 -18.21
C GLY A 17 0.15 -4.55 -17.06
N HIS A 18 0.98 -3.55 -16.77
CA HIS A 18 1.86 -3.53 -15.60
C HIS A 18 1.06 -3.72 -14.30
N ILE A 19 1.60 -4.45 -13.34
CA ILE A 19 0.95 -4.65 -12.05
C ILE A 19 1.22 -3.44 -11.16
N THR A 20 0.16 -2.78 -10.71
CA THR A 20 0.24 -1.51 -9.97
C THR A 20 -0.27 -1.59 -8.55
N ALA A 21 -1.11 -2.58 -8.23
CA ALA A 21 -1.65 -2.79 -6.89
C ALA A 21 -1.77 -4.27 -6.55
N LEU A 22 -1.51 -4.63 -5.30
CA LEU A 22 -1.64 -5.98 -4.75
C LEU A 22 -2.25 -5.93 -3.36
N HIS A 23 -3.16 -6.87 -3.08
CA HIS A 23 -3.75 -7.04 -1.77
C HIS A 23 -4.02 -8.52 -1.49
N PHE A 24 -3.42 -9.09 -0.42
CA PHE A 24 -3.82 -10.40 0.07
C PHE A 24 -5.08 -10.28 0.89
N THR A 25 -5.98 -11.22 0.71
CA THR A 25 -7.15 -11.34 1.58
C THR A 25 -6.99 -12.57 2.46
N GLU A 26 -7.57 -12.52 3.66
CA GLU A 26 -7.88 -13.71 4.43
C GLU A 26 -8.91 -14.54 3.64
N ASP A 27 -9.87 -15.14 4.20
CA ASP A 27 -10.88 -15.85 3.42
C ASP A 27 -11.87 -14.84 2.79
N ILE A 28 -12.08 -14.95 1.48
CA ILE A 28 -13.21 -14.30 0.82
C ILE A 28 -14.43 -15.16 1.14
N ASP A 29 -15.30 -14.71 2.02
CA ASP A 29 -16.51 -15.38 2.56
C ASP A 29 -16.76 -16.81 2.06
N ASP A 30 -17.19 -17.70 2.94
CA ASP A 30 -17.50 -19.12 2.62
C ASP A 30 -18.40 -19.31 1.39
N CYS A 31 -19.11 -18.26 0.97
CA CYS A 31 -19.95 -18.24 -0.22
C CYS A 31 -19.18 -18.04 -1.54
N ILE A 32 -17.95 -17.50 -1.49
CA ILE A 32 -17.17 -17.14 -2.70
C ILE A 32 -15.96 -18.04 -2.86
N SER A 33 -15.20 -18.23 -1.80
CA SER A 33 -14.08 -19.17 -1.77
C SER A 33 -13.62 -19.45 -0.34
N SER A 34 -13.55 -20.71 0.03
CA SER A 34 -13.01 -21.17 1.32
C SER A 34 -11.47 -21.20 1.34
N HIS A 35 -10.81 -20.24 0.72
CA HIS A 35 -9.35 -20.20 0.64
C HIS A 35 -8.81 -18.78 0.46
N PRO A 36 -7.60 -18.54 0.95
CA PRO A 36 -6.96 -17.25 0.82
C PRO A 36 -6.75 -16.87 -0.65
N SER A 37 -6.90 -15.60 -0.94
CA SER A 37 -6.80 -15.06 -2.29
C SER A 37 -5.81 -13.89 -2.35
N LEU A 38 -5.28 -13.65 -3.53
CA LEU A 38 -4.53 -12.45 -3.87
C LEU A 38 -5.36 -11.64 -4.86
N ILE A 39 -5.53 -10.38 -4.60
CA ILE A 39 -6.16 -9.44 -5.53
C ILE A 39 -5.06 -8.60 -6.16
N SER A 40 -5.10 -8.45 -7.48
CA SER A 40 -4.13 -7.66 -8.23
C SER A 40 -4.82 -6.68 -9.16
N GLY A 41 -4.26 -5.49 -9.28
CA GLY A 41 -4.70 -4.45 -10.21
C GLY A 41 -3.59 -4.07 -11.19
N SER A 42 -3.98 -3.72 -12.39
CA SER A 42 -3.04 -3.38 -13.47
C SER A 42 -3.18 -1.95 -13.96
N LYS A 43 -2.20 -1.51 -14.75
CA LYS A 43 -2.18 -0.22 -15.45
C LYS A 43 -3.31 -0.09 -16.47
N THR A 44 -3.85 -1.21 -16.94
CA THR A 44 -4.98 -1.27 -17.91
C THR A 44 -6.35 -1.31 -17.24
N GLY A 45 -6.43 -1.16 -15.90
CA GLY A 45 -7.69 -1.12 -15.16
C GLY A 45 -8.30 -2.48 -14.84
N GLU A 46 -7.61 -3.56 -15.19
CA GLU A 46 -8.05 -4.92 -14.86
C GLU A 46 -7.77 -5.25 -13.41
N ILE A 47 -8.70 -5.94 -12.77
CA ILE A 47 -8.55 -6.48 -11.43
C ILE A 47 -8.73 -7.99 -11.51
N PHE A 48 -7.76 -8.76 -11.03
CA PHE A 48 -7.85 -10.22 -10.96
C PHE A 48 -7.88 -10.68 -9.51
N ILE A 49 -8.72 -11.67 -9.23
CA ILE A 49 -8.77 -12.38 -7.96
C ILE A 49 -8.20 -13.77 -8.19
N TRP A 50 -7.08 -14.04 -7.54
CA TRP A 50 -6.30 -15.26 -7.69
C TRP A 50 -6.56 -16.23 -6.55
N ASN A 51 -6.81 -17.46 -6.87
CA ASN A 51 -6.89 -18.57 -5.94
C ASN A 51 -5.49 -19.04 -5.57
N LEU A 52 -5.11 -18.94 -4.32
CA LEU A 52 -3.76 -19.31 -3.86
C LEU A 52 -3.56 -20.83 -3.63
N LYS A 53 -4.61 -21.65 -3.75
CA LYS A 53 -4.48 -23.11 -3.77
C LYS A 53 -4.17 -23.64 -5.17
N THR A 54 -4.83 -23.06 -6.18
CA THR A 54 -4.69 -23.51 -7.57
C THR A 54 -3.75 -22.64 -8.40
N PHE A 55 -3.41 -21.44 -7.89
CA PHE A 55 -2.66 -20.40 -8.59
C PHE A 55 -3.29 -19.97 -9.91
N ARG A 56 -4.62 -20.03 -9.99
CA ARG A 56 -5.41 -19.61 -11.15
C ARG A 56 -6.26 -18.40 -10.80
N THR A 57 -6.67 -17.67 -11.82
CA THR A 57 -7.64 -16.56 -11.68
C THR A 57 -9.03 -17.13 -11.52
N ASP A 58 -9.69 -16.82 -10.40
CA ASP A 58 -11.10 -17.15 -10.19
C ASP A 58 -12.01 -16.09 -10.83
N TYR A 59 -11.67 -14.80 -10.69
CA TYR A 59 -12.45 -13.69 -11.22
C TYR A 59 -11.58 -12.63 -11.90
N ARG A 60 -12.13 -12.05 -12.97
CA ARG A 60 -11.60 -10.89 -13.68
C ARG A 60 -12.65 -9.79 -13.64
N LEU A 61 -12.28 -8.61 -13.15
CA LEU A 61 -13.18 -7.48 -12.97
C LEU A 61 -12.69 -6.31 -13.83
N GLU A 62 -13.64 -5.61 -14.42
CA GLU A 62 -13.41 -4.37 -15.16
C GLU A 62 -14.31 -3.29 -14.57
N GLY A 63 -13.77 -2.11 -14.28
CA GLY A 63 -14.57 -1.06 -13.63
C GLY A 63 -13.89 0.29 -13.56
N HIS A 64 -12.72 0.43 -14.17
CA HIS A 64 -11.91 1.65 -14.13
C HIS A 64 -11.51 2.17 -15.51
N ASP A 65 -12.40 2.02 -16.50
CA ASP A 65 -12.28 2.58 -17.86
C ASP A 65 -10.85 2.51 -18.44
N LYS A 66 -10.20 1.35 -18.31
CA LYS A 66 -8.81 1.09 -18.72
C LYS A 66 -7.78 2.05 -18.10
N LYS A 67 -8.08 2.64 -16.95
CA LYS A 67 -7.16 3.47 -16.16
C LYS A 67 -6.50 2.67 -15.06
N SER A 68 -5.25 3.03 -14.76
CA SER A 68 -4.43 2.32 -13.78
C SER A 68 -5.11 2.19 -12.41
N ILE A 69 -5.07 0.99 -11.85
CA ILE A 69 -5.49 0.75 -10.47
C ILE A 69 -4.41 1.28 -9.53
N LEU A 70 -4.79 2.10 -8.56
CA LEU A 70 -3.89 2.68 -7.56
C LEU A 70 -3.98 1.97 -6.21
N PHE A 71 -5.17 1.50 -5.85
CA PHE A 71 -5.44 0.93 -4.54
C PHE A 71 -6.42 -0.22 -4.63
N LEU A 72 -6.15 -1.25 -3.85
CA LEU A 72 -7.02 -2.40 -3.64
C LEU A 72 -7.07 -2.70 -2.14
N ASN A 73 -8.26 -2.98 -1.64
CA ASN A 73 -8.46 -3.47 -0.29
C ASN A 73 -9.68 -4.39 -0.25
N TYR A 74 -9.66 -5.35 0.66
CA TYR A 74 -10.78 -6.25 0.89
C TYR A 74 -11.11 -6.30 2.37
N TYR A 75 -12.36 -6.06 2.71
CA TYR A 75 -12.84 -6.08 4.08
C TYR A 75 -14.32 -6.44 4.15
N GLN A 76 -14.69 -7.36 5.06
CA GLN A 76 -16.08 -7.80 5.31
C GLN A 76 -16.87 -8.02 4.01
N SER A 77 -16.39 -8.95 3.17
CA SER A 77 -17.04 -9.32 1.91
C SER A 77 -17.17 -8.17 0.89
N THR A 78 -16.38 -7.13 1.06
CA THR A 78 -16.40 -5.96 0.20
C THR A 78 -15.01 -5.70 -0.37
N LEU A 79 -14.92 -5.63 -1.69
CA LEU A 79 -13.71 -5.21 -2.39
C LEU A 79 -13.80 -3.71 -2.68
N LEU A 80 -12.73 -2.99 -2.37
CA LEU A 80 -12.54 -1.59 -2.74
C LEU A 80 -11.45 -1.51 -3.79
N SER A 81 -11.68 -0.73 -4.84
CA SER A 81 -10.68 -0.44 -5.85
C SER A 81 -10.71 1.04 -6.24
N GLN A 82 -9.54 1.68 -6.29
CA GLN A 82 -9.37 3.04 -6.78
C GLN A 82 -8.60 3.02 -8.07
N GLY A 83 -9.09 3.73 -9.07
CA GLY A 83 -8.41 3.94 -10.36
C GLY A 83 -7.92 5.37 -10.56
N ARG A 84 -7.10 5.56 -11.57
CA ARG A 84 -6.73 6.89 -12.10
C ARG A 84 -7.81 7.49 -13.02
N ASP A 85 -8.99 6.94 -12.99
CA ASP A 85 -10.24 7.48 -13.54
C ASP A 85 -10.98 8.36 -12.51
N ASP A 86 -10.32 8.67 -11.39
CA ASP A 86 -10.86 9.47 -10.29
C ASP A 86 -12.04 8.79 -9.56
N ILE A 87 -12.17 7.47 -9.70
CA ILE A 87 -13.25 6.69 -9.10
C ILE A 87 -12.68 5.72 -8.06
N LEU A 88 -13.36 5.66 -6.90
CA LEU A 88 -13.28 4.54 -5.97
C LEU A 88 -14.54 3.70 -6.11
N ASN A 89 -14.40 2.48 -6.56
CA ASN A 89 -15.47 1.50 -6.65
C ASN A 89 -15.56 0.64 -5.40
N ILE A 90 -16.78 0.38 -4.97
CA ILE A 90 -17.12 -0.57 -3.93
C ILE A 90 -17.86 -1.72 -4.57
N TRP A 91 -17.30 -2.92 -4.43
CA TRP A 91 -17.81 -4.14 -5.03
C TRP A 91 -18.35 -5.08 -3.98
N LYS A 92 -19.43 -5.75 -4.29
CA LYS A 92 -19.93 -6.91 -3.55
C LYS A 92 -20.16 -8.08 -4.48
N PHE A 93 -19.97 -9.27 -3.92
CA PHE A 93 -20.30 -10.51 -4.62
C PHE A 93 -21.78 -10.82 -4.42
N LYS A 94 -22.53 -10.88 -5.53
CA LYS A 94 -23.95 -11.22 -5.55
C LYS A 94 -24.25 -12.05 -6.80
N ASP A 95 -25.15 -13.02 -6.69
CA ASP A 95 -25.61 -13.84 -7.82
C ASP A 95 -24.45 -14.45 -8.64
N GLN A 96 -23.41 -14.94 -7.92
CA GLN A 96 -22.19 -15.54 -8.48
C GLN A 96 -21.31 -14.57 -9.30
N GLN A 97 -21.48 -13.28 -9.14
CA GLN A 97 -20.65 -12.27 -9.80
C GLN A 97 -20.34 -11.09 -8.90
N TRP A 98 -19.22 -10.42 -9.20
CA TRP A 98 -18.84 -9.17 -8.56
C TRP A 98 -19.58 -8.00 -9.23
N MET A 99 -20.24 -7.19 -8.41
CA MET A 99 -20.99 -6.02 -8.85
C MET A 99 -20.52 -4.77 -8.12
N VAL A 100 -20.35 -3.66 -8.85
CA VAL A 100 -20.15 -2.35 -8.24
C VAL A 100 -21.47 -1.91 -7.62
N ILE A 101 -21.49 -1.77 -6.30
CA ILE A 101 -22.66 -1.33 -5.55
C ILE A 101 -22.65 0.16 -5.23
N ARG A 102 -21.46 0.78 -5.26
CA ARG A 102 -21.27 2.21 -4.99
C ARG A 102 -20.01 2.72 -5.66
N ARG A 103 -20.02 4.03 -5.98
CA ARG A 103 -18.87 4.77 -6.51
C ARG A 103 -18.71 6.08 -5.75
N PHE A 104 -17.47 6.38 -5.37
CA PHE A 104 -17.08 7.70 -4.93
C PHE A 104 -16.29 8.36 -6.04
N GLN A 105 -16.73 9.56 -6.43
CA GLN A 105 -16.04 10.37 -7.43
C GLN A 105 -15.14 11.38 -6.72
N SER A 106 -13.89 11.44 -7.12
CA SER A 106 -12.97 12.51 -6.75
C SER A 106 -12.57 13.27 -8.01
N SER A 107 -12.10 14.49 -7.89
CA SER A 107 -11.45 15.18 -9.00
C SER A 107 -9.95 15.01 -8.84
N ASN A 108 -9.27 14.46 -9.86
CA ASN A 108 -7.82 14.32 -9.94
C ASN A 108 -7.15 13.72 -8.70
N VAL A 109 -7.22 12.39 -8.56
CA VAL A 109 -6.57 11.65 -7.44
C VAL A 109 -5.03 11.57 -7.56
N GLY A 110 -4.45 12.02 -8.68
CA GLY A 110 -3.00 11.98 -8.89
C GLY A 110 -2.43 10.57 -8.85
N PHE A 111 -1.41 10.36 -8.02
CA PHE A 111 -0.72 9.09 -7.82
C PHE A 111 -0.94 8.48 -6.42
N CYS A 112 -1.60 9.22 -5.54
CA CYS A 112 -1.76 8.84 -4.15
C CYS A 112 -2.79 7.70 -4.01
N PRO A 113 -2.40 6.51 -3.51
CA PRO A 113 -3.37 5.47 -3.22
C PRO A 113 -4.24 5.84 -2.02
N SER A 114 -5.49 5.42 -2.03
CA SER A 114 -6.39 5.56 -0.88
C SER A 114 -5.94 4.71 0.31
N VAL A 115 -6.50 4.96 1.47
CA VAL A 115 -6.35 4.11 2.65
C VAL A 115 -7.69 3.91 3.34
N LEU A 116 -7.91 2.71 3.88
CA LEU A 116 -9.09 2.34 4.65
C LEU A 116 -8.73 2.28 6.14
N TYR A 117 -9.61 2.81 7.00
CA TYR A 117 -9.51 2.64 8.45
C TYR A 117 -10.90 2.59 9.09
N PHE A 118 -10.97 2.14 10.34
CA PHE A 118 -12.23 1.89 11.04
C PHE A 118 -12.30 2.71 12.31
N THR A 119 -13.43 3.36 12.54
CA THR A 119 -13.79 4.04 13.78
C THR A 119 -15.10 3.44 14.30
N SER A 120 -15.08 2.79 15.47
CA SER A 120 -16.28 2.20 16.08
C SER A 120 -17.14 1.40 15.08
N ASP A 121 -16.50 0.49 14.33
CA ASP A 121 -17.09 -0.36 13.28
C ASP A 121 -17.50 0.36 11.98
N ILE A 122 -17.30 1.67 11.88
CA ILE A 122 -17.56 2.44 10.66
C ILE A 122 -16.30 2.44 9.80
N ALA A 123 -16.43 2.02 8.54
CA ALA A 123 -15.36 2.10 7.57
C ALA A 123 -15.22 3.52 7.01
N ASN A 124 -14.02 4.06 7.03
CA ASN A 124 -13.67 5.35 6.48
C ASN A 124 -12.59 5.19 5.41
N VAL A 125 -12.76 5.84 4.27
CA VAL A 125 -11.80 5.83 3.17
C VAL A 125 -11.22 7.23 3.00
N VAL A 126 -9.90 7.33 2.99
CA VAL A 126 -9.20 8.59 2.73
C VAL A 126 -8.77 8.64 1.27
N LEU A 127 -9.20 9.67 0.58
CA LEU A 127 -8.85 10.00 -0.81
C LEU A 127 -8.09 11.33 -0.85
N PHE A 128 -7.05 11.40 -1.66
CA PHE A 128 -6.39 12.67 -1.96
C PHE A 128 -7.02 13.31 -3.20
N ASN A 129 -7.23 14.63 -3.13
CA ASN A 129 -7.66 15.45 -4.26
C ASN A 129 -6.56 16.45 -4.61
N CYS A 130 -5.95 16.28 -5.78
CA CYS A 130 -4.85 17.11 -6.24
C CYS A 130 -5.28 18.56 -6.51
N ASP A 131 -6.47 18.78 -7.07
CA ASP A 131 -6.91 20.10 -7.50
C ASP A 131 -7.12 21.07 -6.33
N SER A 132 -7.58 20.55 -5.20
CA SER A 132 -7.84 21.35 -4.00
C SER A 132 -6.79 21.16 -2.90
N HIS A 133 -5.78 20.32 -3.09
CA HIS A 133 -4.81 19.94 -2.06
C HIS A 133 -5.49 19.50 -0.76
N GLU A 134 -6.49 18.62 -0.89
CA GLU A 134 -7.30 18.14 0.22
C GLU A 134 -7.20 16.62 0.35
N LEU A 135 -7.11 16.14 1.58
CA LEU A 135 -7.44 14.76 1.93
C LEU A 135 -8.91 14.71 2.33
N ARG A 136 -9.69 13.89 1.63
CA ARG A 136 -11.11 13.71 1.88
C ARG A 136 -11.34 12.38 2.58
N ILE A 137 -12.02 12.44 3.72
CA ILE A 137 -12.40 11.24 4.49
C ILE A 137 -13.88 10.98 4.20
N HIS A 138 -14.12 9.92 3.45
CA HIS A 138 -15.46 9.45 3.14
C HIS A 138 -15.89 8.37 4.12
N ASN A 139 -17.05 8.57 4.74
CA ASN A 139 -17.69 7.50 5.48
C ASN A 139 -18.28 6.49 4.49
N TYR A 140 -17.91 5.21 4.65
CA TYR A 140 -18.36 4.15 3.77
C TYR A 140 -19.91 4.00 3.73
N GLU A 141 -20.61 4.27 4.83
CA GLU A 141 -22.05 4.07 4.96
C GLU A 141 -22.86 5.30 4.54
N LYS A 142 -22.26 6.50 4.58
CA LYS A 142 -22.95 7.76 4.26
C LYS A 142 -22.72 8.16 2.81
N GLU A 143 -23.78 8.62 2.16
CA GLU A 143 -23.70 9.14 0.80
C GLU A 143 -23.24 10.61 0.80
N ASP A 144 -22.37 10.93 -0.16
CA ASP A 144 -21.94 12.28 -0.55
C ASP A 144 -21.43 13.23 0.57
N THR A 145 -21.14 12.69 1.74
CA THR A 145 -20.52 13.47 2.81
C THR A 145 -19.07 13.09 3.01
N TYR A 146 -18.19 14.05 3.13
CA TYR A 146 -16.80 13.86 3.50
C TYR A 146 -16.33 14.96 4.45
N GLU A 147 -15.40 14.59 5.31
CA GLU A 147 -14.60 15.52 6.08
C GLU A 147 -13.32 15.82 5.33
N LYS A 148 -12.77 17.01 5.47
CA LYS A 148 -11.59 17.43 4.73
C LYS A 148 -10.46 17.94 5.60
N MET A 149 -9.26 17.57 5.23
CA MET A 149 -8.00 18.09 5.74
C MET A 149 -7.34 18.89 4.62
N THR A 150 -7.19 20.20 4.81
CA THR A 150 -6.55 21.07 3.80
C THR A 150 -5.05 21.12 4.07
N MET A 151 -4.25 20.83 3.05
CA MET A 151 -2.79 20.85 3.13
C MET A 151 -2.24 22.19 2.67
N GLU A 152 -1.08 22.57 3.19
CA GLU A 152 -0.36 23.72 2.69
C GLU A 152 0.19 23.48 1.27
N ASN A 153 0.02 24.42 0.37
CA ASN A 153 0.53 24.34 -1.00
C ASN A 153 2.06 24.24 -1.09
N SER A 154 2.76 24.62 -0.03
CA SER A 154 4.24 24.62 0.02
C SER A 154 4.88 23.23 -0.03
N VAL A 155 4.12 22.16 0.29
CA VAL A 155 4.66 20.79 0.32
C VAL A 155 4.43 20.01 -0.97
N GLY A 156 3.69 20.56 -1.92
CA GLY A 156 3.35 19.88 -3.16
C GLY A 156 2.32 18.77 -2.99
N MET A 157 2.22 17.88 -3.98
CA MET A 157 1.24 16.81 -3.99
C MET A 157 1.52 15.76 -2.91
N CYS A 158 0.44 15.21 -2.34
CA CYS A 158 0.53 14.01 -1.52
C CYS A 158 0.76 12.79 -2.42
N MET A 159 1.83 12.06 -2.16
CA MET A 159 2.25 10.91 -2.96
C MET A 159 1.86 9.57 -2.35
N CYS A 160 1.84 9.49 -1.03
CA CYS A 160 1.47 8.28 -0.30
C CYS A 160 0.87 8.62 1.06
N ILE A 161 -0.04 7.75 1.51
CA ILE A 161 -0.73 7.89 2.80
C ILE A 161 -0.77 6.54 3.53
N LYS A 162 -0.79 6.61 4.85
CA LYS A 162 -1.01 5.45 5.72
C LYS A 162 -1.72 5.86 6.99
N VAL A 163 -2.77 5.16 7.37
CA VAL A 163 -3.38 5.32 8.69
C VAL A 163 -2.61 4.49 9.72
N ILE A 164 -2.39 5.08 10.86
CA ILE A 164 -1.78 4.45 12.03
C ILE A 164 -2.67 4.65 13.25
N GLN A 165 -2.56 3.73 14.21
CA GLN A 165 -3.25 3.87 15.49
C GLN A 165 -2.23 4.06 16.61
N MET A 166 -2.38 5.11 17.38
CA MET A 166 -1.59 5.39 18.60
C MET A 166 -2.53 5.83 19.73
N GLN A 167 -2.32 5.32 20.94
CA GLN A 167 -3.15 5.66 22.10
C GLN A 167 -4.67 5.55 21.85
N LYS A 168 -5.08 4.54 21.08
CA LYS A 168 -6.47 4.28 20.64
C LYS A 168 -7.06 5.35 19.70
N LYS A 169 -6.28 6.29 19.21
CA LYS A 169 -6.67 7.31 18.23
C LYS A 169 -6.09 7.01 16.86
N HIS A 170 -6.78 7.44 15.81
CA HIS A 170 -6.32 7.30 14.43
C HIS A 170 -5.58 8.56 14.00
N PHE A 171 -4.45 8.33 13.37
CA PHE A 171 -3.62 9.36 12.75
C PHE A 171 -3.34 8.97 11.31
N LEU A 172 -3.16 9.96 10.46
CA LEU A 172 -2.77 9.78 9.08
C LEU A 172 -1.34 10.26 8.89
N LEU A 173 -0.52 9.41 8.34
CA LEU A 173 0.81 9.75 7.83
C LEU A 173 0.70 10.06 6.35
N THR A 174 1.33 11.14 5.93
CA THR A 174 1.38 11.60 4.54
C THR A 174 2.82 11.76 4.08
N GLY A 175 3.12 11.37 2.85
CA GLY A 175 4.39 11.66 2.20
C GLY A 175 4.14 12.58 1.02
N TYR A 176 4.97 13.62 0.87
CA TYR A 176 4.79 14.70 -0.10
C TYR A 176 5.86 14.73 -1.18
N GLU A 177 5.51 15.41 -2.27
CA GLU A 177 6.41 15.67 -3.40
C GLU A 177 7.67 16.45 -2.99
N SER A 178 7.56 17.32 -2.01
CA SER A 178 8.70 18.10 -1.46
C SER A 178 9.66 17.33 -0.56
N GLY A 179 9.44 16.01 -0.36
CA GLY A 179 10.26 15.19 0.53
C GLY A 179 9.85 15.24 2.00
N HIS A 180 8.76 15.94 2.33
CA HIS A 180 8.23 16.01 3.70
C HIS A 180 7.36 14.81 4.02
N ILE A 181 7.31 14.47 5.32
CA ILE A 181 6.31 13.58 5.91
C ILE A 181 5.49 14.38 6.90
N GLY A 182 4.16 14.27 6.83
CA GLY A 182 3.20 14.89 7.74
C GLY A 182 2.51 13.88 8.63
N LEU A 183 2.10 14.31 9.81
CA LEU A 183 1.27 13.58 10.76
C LEU A 183 0.01 14.37 11.05
N TRP A 184 -1.14 13.78 10.75
CA TRP A 184 -2.47 14.38 10.90
C TRP A 184 -3.29 13.64 11.94
N ASN A 185 -4.09 14.36 12.70
CA ASN A 185 -5.10 13.75 13.57
C ASN A 185 -6.41 13.58 12.80
N CYS A 186 -6.91 12.35 12.72
CA CYS A 186 -8.14 12.04 11.99
C CYS A 186 -9.42 12.57 12.68
N GLU A 187 -9.37 12.88 13.97
CA GLU A 187 -10.53 13.42 14.72
C GLU A 187 -10.62 14.94 14.60
N SER A 188 -9.48 15.64 14.78
CA SER A 188 -9.45 17.12 14.70
C SER A 188 -9.25 17.63 13.29
N LEU A 189 -8.87 16.77 12.34
CA LEU A 189 -8.59 17.10 10.94
C LEU A 189 -7.42 18.10 10.75
N LEU A 190 -6.54 18.19 11.74
CA LEU A 190 -5.39 19.11 11.76
C LEU A 190 -4.07 18.36 11.60
N GLU A 191 -3.14 19.01 10.89
CA GLU A 191 -1.75 18.59 10.88
C GLU A 191 -1.09 18.90 12.23
N ILE A 192 -0.43 17.90 12.79
CA ILE A 192 0.21 18.00 14.11
C ILE A 192 1.70 18.28 13.96
N SER A 193 2.33 17.61 13.00
CA SER A 193 3.77 17.64 12.82
C SER A 193 4.14 17.37 11.38
N GLN A 194 5.16 18.04 10.90
CA GLN A 194 5.72 17.84 9.58
C GLN A 194 7.24 17.91 9.66
N LEU A 195 7.93 17.08 8.85
CA LEU A 195 9.40 17.06 8.81
C LEU A 195 9.89 16.70 7.41
N LYS A 196 10.85 17.47 6.88
CA LYS A 196 11.55 17.13 5.64
C LYS A 196 12.57 16.00 5.93
N LEU A 197 12.37 14.85 5.31
CA LEU A 197 13.21 13.66 5.48
C LEU A 197 13.97 13.28 4.23
N HIS A 198 13.47 13.66 3.05
CA HIS A 198 14.03 13.36 1.74
C HIS A 198 14.24 14.63 0.93
N GLU A 199 15.16 14.59 -0.03
CA GLU A 199 15.36 15.70 -0.97
C GLU A 199 14.43 15.61 -2.19
N GLU A 200 13.91 14.41 -2.47
CA GLU A 200 13.03 14.09 -3.59
C GLU A 200 11.67 13.57 -3.08
N PRO A 201 10.65 13.38 -3.94
CA PRO A 201 9.32 12.93 -3.54
C PRO A 201 9.31 11.67 -2.70
N VAL A 202 8.54 11.67 -1.62
CA VAL A 202 8.30 10.49 -0.77
C VAL A 202 7.29 9.57 -1.44
N MET A 203 7.76 8.50 -2.05
CA MET A 203 6.92 7.58 -2.82
C MET A 203 6.18 6.56 -1.97
N CYS A 204 6.74 6.20 -0.83
CA CYS A 204 6.17 5.19 0.05
C CYS A 204 6.58 5.41 1.50
N LEU A 205 5.72 4.93 2.39
CA LEU A 205 5.99 4.91 3.83
C LEU A 205 5.30 3.71 4.48
N ASP A 206 5.89 3.25 5.58
CA ASP A 206 5.29 2.23 6.45
C ASP A 206 5.66 2.49 7.92
N TYR A 207 4.87 1.95 8.85
CA TYR A 207 4.99 2.29 10.26
C TYR A 207 4.67 1.10 11.17
N ASP A 208 5.49 0.93 12.19
CA ASP A 208 5.35 -0.05 13.26
C ASP A 208 4.91 0.67 14.54
N SER A 209 3.63 0.52 14.90
CA SER A 209 3.02 1.17 16.07
C SER A 209 3.34 0.48 17.38
N ASP A 210 3.70 -0.80 17.37
CA ASP A 210 3.71 -1.60 18.61
C ASP A 210 5.06 -1.61 19.34
N CYS A 211 6.17 -1.61 18.61
CA CYS A 211 7.45 -1.86 19.28
C CYS A 211 8.29 -0.63 19.57
N LYS A 212 8.18 0.46 18.83
CA LYS A 212 9.01 1.66 19.01
C LYS A 212 8.44 2.92 18.37
N ASN A 213 7.20 2.92 17.95
CA ASN A 213 6.64 4.02 17.17
C ASN A 213 7.57 4.42 16.00
N ARG A 214 8.05 3.42 15.25
CA ARG A 214 9.09 3.60 14.25
C ARG A 214 8.52 3.47 12.84
N GLY A 215 8.83 4.47 12.01
CA GLY A 215 8.49 4.49 10.61
C GLY A 215 9.69 4.30 9.69
N ILE A 216 9.40 4.02 8.45
CA ILE A 216 10.34 4.00 7.34
C ILE A 216 9.69 4.63 6.12
N SER A 217 10.46 5.38 5.35
CA SER A 217 10.04 5.99 4.09
C SER A 217 11.06 5.77 3.00
N GLY A 218 10.58 5.68 1.78
CA GLY A 218 11.37 5.59 0.57
C GLY A 218 10.99 6.69 -0.40
N SER A 219 11.96 7.13 -1.18
CA SER A 219 11.87 8.26 -2.10
C SER A 219 12.46 7.90 -3.47
N THR A 220 12.31 8.79 -4.43
CA THR A 220 13.03 8.74 -5.70
C THR A 220 14.51 9.07 -5.56
N ASP A 221 14.95 9.56 -4.40
CA ASP A 221 16.35 9.63 -4.02
C ASP A 221 16.96 8.24 -3.78
N LYS A 222 18.23 8.17 -3.33
CA LYS A 222 18.95 6.92 -3.07
C LYS A 222 18.79 6.39 -1.64
N CYS A 223 17.78 6.87 -0.90
CA CYS A 223 17.74 6.66 0.53
C CYS A 223 16.42 6.02 0.99
N LEU A 224 16.56 5.12 1.96
CA LEU A 224 15.51 4.82 2.91
C LEU A 224 15.80 5.60 4.19
N VAL A 225 14.79 6.27 4.71
CA VAL A 225 14.91 7.01 5.98
C VAL A 225 14.04 6.36 7.03
N THR A 226 14.63 6.08 8.20
CA THR A 226 13.85 5.67 9.37
C THR A 226 13.66 6.83 10.32
N TRP A 227 12.50 6.89 10.90
CA TRP A 227 12.04 7.96 11.79
C TRP A 227 11.14 7.41 12.88
N THR A 228 10.84 8.22 13.87
CA THR A 228 9.95 7.87 14.99
C THR A 228 9.01 9.03 15.29
N ILE A 229 7.91 8.73 15.95
CA ILE A 229 7.04 9.73 16.54
C ILE A 229 7.34 9.75 18.03
N ILE A 230 7.93 10.85 18.51
CA ILE A 230 8.29 11.05 19.91
C ILE A 230 7.15 11.72 20.69
N GLU A 231 7.38 12.05 21.95
CA GLU A 231 6.43 12.78 22.79
C GLU A 231 5.88 14.03 22.11
N ASN A 232 4.62 14.37 22.39
CA ASN A 232 3.88 15.45 21.72
C ASN A 232 3.67 15.25 20.21
N PHE A 233 3.73 13.99 19.73
CA PHE A 233 3.49 13.63 18.32
C PHE A 233 4.43 14.29 17.32
N VAL A 234 5.67 14.57 17.72
CA VAL A 234 6.70 15.14 16.84
C VAL A 234 7.40 14.04 16.04
N ILE A 235 7.47 14.19 14.73
CA ILE A 235 8.27 13.31 13.87
C ILE A 235 9.75 13.62 14.06
N SER A 236 10.57 12.60 14.30
CA SER A 236 12.01 12.73 14.49
C SER A 236 12.77 11.70 13.65
N LYS A 237 13.78 12.15 12.90
CA LYS A 237 14.64 11.29 12.09
C LYS A 237 15.53 10.42 12.97
N ILE A 238 15.62 9.13 12.66
CA ILE A 238 16.54 8.20 13.34
C ILE A 238 17.83 8.07 12.53
N GLN A 239 17.71 7.56 11.29
CA GLN A 239 18.88 7.36 10.41
C GLN A 239 18.47 7.26 8.95
N THR A 240 19.47 7.46 8.09
CA THR A 240 19.38 7.24 6.65
C THR A 240 20.12 5.96 6.28
N ILE A 241 19.54 5.18 5.38
CA ILE A 241 20.13 3.98 4.79
C ILE A 241 20.36 4.29 3.32
N ASP A 242 21.61 4.31 2.93
CA ASP A 242 21.98 4.52 1.52
C ASP A 242 21.68 3.25 0.71
N VAL A 243 20.95 3.40 -0.37
CA VAL A 243 20.58 2.31 -1.29
C VAL A 243 21.24 2.62 -2.61
N SER A 244 22.09 1.72 -3.10
CA SER A 244 22.96 1.95 -4.26
C SER A 244 22.25 2.40 -5.54
N ASN A 245 20.93 2.16 -5.66
CA ASN A 245 20.13 2.58 -6.81
C ASN A 245 18.97 3.48 -6.38
N PRO A 246 18.69 4.56 -7.12
CA PRO A 246 17.60 5.49 -6.82
C PRO A 246 16.22 4.89 -7.12
N GLY A 247 15.18 5.50 -6.54
CA GLY A 247 13.80 5.22 -6.89
C GLY A 247 13.18 4.07 -6.13
N ILE A 248 13.10 4.20 -4.80
CA ILE A 248 12.28 3.30 -3.99
C ILE A 248 10.81 3.69 -4.13
N ILE A 249 10.02 2.79 -4.71
CA ILE A 249 8.59 3.01 -5.00
C ILE A 249 7.70 2.41 -3.91
N VAL A 250 8.14 1.33 -3.27
CA VAL A 250 7.35 0.63 -2.27
C VAL A 250 8.22 0.11 -1.13
N VAL A 251 7.72 0.25 0.09
CA VAL A 251 8.30 -0.31 1.30
C VAL A 251 7.21 -0.96 2.14
N LYS A 252 7.49 -2.11 2.74
CA LYS A 252 6.56 -2.84 3.62
C LYS A 252 7.30 -3.47 4.79
N ILE A 253 6.83 -3.20 6.01
CA ILE A 253 7.26 -3.88 7.24
C ILE A 253 6.41 -5.14 7.38
N ARG A 254 7.04 -6.29 7.64
CA ARG A 254 6.31 -7.52 7.89
C ARG A 254 5.64 -7.49 9.27
N GLU A 255 4.46 -8.08 9.41
CA GLU A 255 3.65 -8.04 10.64
C GLU A 255 4.41 -8.53 11.89
N ASP A 256 5.32 -9.52 11.74
CA ASP A 256 6.16 -10.01 12.84
C ASP A 256 7.33 -9.08 13.20
N ARG A 257 7.49 -7.97 12.48
CA ARG A 257 8.52 -6.93 12.70
C ARG A 257 9.96 -7.43 12.69
N LYS A 258 10.20 -8.56 12.03
CA LYS A 258 11.55 -9.09 11.85
C LYS A 258 12.25 -8.48 10.65
N ILE A 259 11.51 -8.25 9.57
CA ILE A 259 12.04 -7.74 8.31
C ILE A 259 11.20 -6.58 7.77
N VAL A 260 11.86 -5.77 6.96
CA VAL A 260 11.26 -4.80 6.06
C VAL A 260 11.76 -5.07 4.64
N ILE A 261 10.89 -4.95 3.67
CA ILE A 261 11.22 -5.09 2.26
C ILE A 261 11.02 -3.77 1.54
N ALA A 262 11.93 -3.47 0.61
CA ALA A 262 11.86 -2.28 -0.23
C ALA A 262 12.16 -2.65 -1.67
N ALA A 263 11.42 -2.05 -2.61
CA ALA A 263 11.60 -2.28 -4.03
C ALA A 263 11.28 -1.01 -4.83
N GLY A 264 11.70 -0.99 -6.08
CA GLY A 264 11.46 0.17 -6.95
C GLY A 264 12.00 0.01 -8.36
N SER A 265 12.59 1.08 -8.88
CA SER A 265 12.96 1.25 -10.29
C SER A 265 14.04 0.29 -10.80
N ASP A 266 14.85 -0.29 -9.93
CA ASP A 266 15.93 -1.20 -10.29
C ASP A 266 15.55 -2.68 -10.32
N SER A 267 14.26 -2.99 -10.29
CA SER A 267 13.71 -4.36 -10.39
C SER A 267 14.10 -5.32 -9.27
N ASN A 268 14.81 -4.85 -8.23
CA ASN A 268 15.26 -5.68 -7.12
C ASN A 268 14.43 -5.43 -5.85
N ILE A 269 14.22 -6.50 -5.09
CA ILE A 269 13.62 -6.43 -3.77
C ILE A 269 14.74 -6.57 -2.73
N ARG A 270 14.90 -5.56 -1.90
CA ARG A 270 15.86 -5.57 -0.80
C ARG A 270 15.15 -5.95 0.49
N VAL A 271 15.70 -6.94 1.15
CA VAL A 271 15.20 -7.44 2.44
C VAL A 271 16.17 -6.97 3.52
N PHE A 272 15.67 -6.19 4.46
CA PHE A 272 16.44 -5.72 5.61
C PHE A 272 15.93 -6.33 6.90
N SER A 273 16.81 -6.51 7.88
CA SER A 273 16.40 -6.74 9.27
C SER A 273 15.72 -5.49 9.81
N TRP A 274 14.47 -5.58 10.26
CA TRP A 274 13.78 -4.40 10.83
C TRP A 274 14.47 -3.89 12.11
N LYS A 275 15.04 -4.78 12.92
CA LYS A 275 15.75 -4.41 14.14
C LYS A 275 17.05 -3.66 13.88
N SER A 276 17.90 -4.17 13.00
CA SER A 276 19.28 -3.66 12.80
C SER A 276 19.46 -2.87 11.50
N LEU A 277 18.49 -2.90 10.60
CA LEU A 277 18.52 -2.31 9.25
C LEU A 277 19.67 -2.84 8.37
N LYS A 278 20.26 -3.96 8.74
CA LYS A 278 21.25 -4.65 7.90
C LYS A 278 20.55 -5.30 6.71
N LEU A 279 21.11 -5.15 5.53
CA LEU A 279 20.69 -5.87 4.34
C LEU A 279 20.90 -7.36 4.55
N LEU A 280 19.83 -8.15 4.41
CA LEU A 280 19.84 -9.61 4.56
C LEU A 280 19.88 -10.32 3.22
N ALA A 281 19.15 -9.79 2.22
CA ALA A 281 19.11 -10.38 0.89
C ALA A 281 18.71 -9.33 -0.16
N VAL A 282 19.10 -9.58 -1.40
CA VAL A 282 18.59 -8.91 -2.60
C VAL A 282 17.97 -9.99 -3.47
N LEU A 283 16.68 -9.88 -3.73
CA LEU A 283 15.93 -10.82 -4.54
C LEU A 283 15.82 -10.25 -5.95
N SER A 284 16.32 -10.96 -6.93
CA SER A 284 16.35 -10.56 -8.33
C SER A 284 15.57 -11.58 -9.15
N PHE A 285 14.47 -11.15 -9.74
CA PHE A 285 13.64 -11.94 -10.63
C PHE A 285 13.00 -11.07 -11.71
N HIS A 286 12.38 -9.94 -11.28
CA HIS A 286 11.77 -9.01 -12.20
C HIS A 286 12.81 -8.32 -13.09
N GLU A 287 12.45 -8.07 -14.34
CA GLU A 287 13.31 -7.36 -15.31
C GLU A 287 12.98 -5.86 -15.39
N PHE A 288 11.84 -5.45 -14.84
CA PHE A 288 11.31 -4.09 -14.89
C PHE A 288 10.94 -3.59 -13.49
N PRO A 289 10.71 -2.27 -13.31
CA PRO A 289 10.34 -1.66 -12.04
C PRO A 289 9.23 -2.39 -11.29
N ILE A 290 9.38 -2.46 -9.96
CA ILE A 290 8.41 -3.08 -9.05
C ILE A 290 7.59 -1.97 -8.42
N HIS A 291 6.27 -2.00 -8.64
CA HIS A 291 5.36 -0.96 -8.16
C HIS A 291 4.64 -1.30 -6.86
N CYS A 292 4.45 -2.57 -6.57
CA CYS A 292 3.68 -2.99 -5.41
C CYS A 292 4.24 -4.23 -4.74
N LEU A 293 4.10 -4.26 -3.42
CA LEU A 293 4.46 -5.37 -2.54
C LEU A 293 3.31 -5.59 -1.56
N SER A 294 2.98 -6.84 -1.29
CA SER A 294 2.00 -7.20 -0.28
C SER A 294 2.47 -8.43 0.50
N PHE A 295 2.47 -8.36 1.82
CA PHE A 295 2.67 -9.55 2.66
C PHE A 295 1.36 -10.31 2.80
N CYS A 296 1.45 -11.63 2.80
CA CYS A 296 0.35 -12.49 3.16
C CYS A 296 0.12 -12.38 4.68
N PRO A 297 -1.11 -12.11 5.15
CA PRO A 297 -1.41 -12.04 6.57
C PRO A 297 -1.02 -13.32 7.33
N ALA A 298 -0.66 -13.18 8.60
CA ALA A 298 -0.25 -14.31 9.45
C ALA A 298 -1.34 -15.36 9.63
N SER A 299 -2.58 -14.93 9.65
CA SER A 299 -3.77 -15.80 9.69
C SER A 299 -3.89 -16.75 8.49
N VAL A 300 -3.33 -16.35 7.34
CA VAL A 300 -3.40 -17.08 6.07
C VAL A 300 -2.18 -17.97 5.85
N ALA A 301 -1.00 -17.44 6.09
CA ALA A 301 0.25 -18.18 5.94
C ALA A 301 0.74 -18.69 7.29
N LYS A 302 0.76 -20.01 7.49
CA LYS A 302 1.18 -20.65 8.75
C LYS A 302 2.51 -20.15 9.37
N HIS A 303 3.29 -19.31 8.67
CA HIS A 303 4.61 -18.84 9.12
C HIS A 303 4.98 -17.40 8.72
N ASN A 304 4.04 -16.52 8.40
CA ASN A 304 4.34 -15.11 7.98
C ASN A 304 5.41 -14.96 6.88
N SER A 305 5.64 -16.00 6.09
CA SER A 305 6.80 -16.07 5.22
C SER A 305 6.51 -15.70 3.77
N VAL A 306 5.24 -15.55 3.40
CA VAL A 306 4.82 -15.34 2.01
C VAL A 306 4.56 -13.86 1.73
N PHE A 307 5.06 -13.38 0.59
CA PHE A 307 4.68 -12.09 0.05
C PHE A 307 4.62 -12.14 -1.48
N ALA A 308 3.95 -11.15 -2.06
CA ALA A 308 3.84 -10.95 -3.51
C ALA A 308 4.52 -9.65 -3.94
N SER A 309 5.13 -9.66 -5.12
CA SER A 309 5.64 -8.47 -5.81
C SER A 309 5.01 -8.36 -7.19
N GLY A 310 4.62 -7.14 -7.57
CA GLY A 310 4.06 -6.84 -8.89
C GLY A 310 4.91 -5.82 -9.63
N SER A 311 5.17 -6.08 -10.90
CA SER A 311 6.11 -5.32 -11.72
C SER A 311 5.52 -4.88 -13.07
N GLU A 312 6.23 -3.98 -13.73
CA GLU A 312 5.97 -3.58 -15.11
C GLU A 312 6.15 -4.72 -16.11
N ASP A 313 6.86 -5.79 -15.75
CA ASP A 313 6.98 -7.01 -16.56
C ASP A 313 5.66 -7.80 -16.68
N LYS A 314 4.58 -7.30 -16.04
CA LYS A 314 3.23 -7.89 -16.01
C LYS A 314 3.12 -9.17 -15.20
N TYR A 315 4.17 -9.54 -14.47
CA TYR A 315 4.18 -10.71 -13.61
C TYR A 315 3.97 -10.34 -12.14
N ILE A 316 3.37 -11.28 -11.44
CA ILE A 316 3.30 -11.27 -9.99
C ILE A 316 4.16 -12.43 -9.50
N ALA A 317 5.21 -12.14 -8.78
CA ALA A 317 6.08 -13.16 -8.20
C ALA A 317 5.68 -13.40 -6.74
N LEU A 318 5.51 -14.68 -6.38
CA LEU A 318 5.22 -15.13 -5.02
C LEU A 318 6.50 -15.64 -4.37
N TRP A 319 6.81 -15.13 -3.20
CA TRP A 319 8.04 -15.36 -2.47
C TRP A 319 7.77 -15.98 -1.12
N SER A 320 8.67 -16.85 -0.68
CA SER A 320 8.70 -17.36 0.68
C SER A 320 10.04 -17.02 1.34
N LEU A 321 9.97 -16.24 2.43
CA LEU A 321 11.14 -15.88 3.24
C LEU A 321 11.05 -16.56 4.62
N TYR A 322 12.19 -16.92 5.17
CA TYR A 322 12.30 -17.60 6.47
C TYR A 322 11.90 -16.71 7.65
#